data_4105cc70ffbb6b9b1145355da09b425c
#
_entry.id   4105cc70ffbb6b9b1145355da09b425c
#
_cell.length_a   1.000
_cell.length_b   1.000
_cell.length_c   1.000
_cell.angle_alpha   90.00
_cell.angle_beta   90.00
_cell.angle_gamma   90.00
#
_symmetry.space_group_name_H-M   'P 1'
#
loop_
_entity.id
_entity.type
_entity.pdbx_description
1 polymer ?
#
loop_
_entity_poly.entity_id
_entity_poly.type
_entity_poly.pdbx_seq_one_letter_code
_entity_poly.pdbx_strand_id
1 'polypeptide(L)'
;YGISDVVEMVASSSGQNAIQHPKYPGFWQLIPVEYKRGKPKKDQIDEVQLCAQAVCLEEMYNVSIEKGFLYYGETRHREEVQFTEELRKLVENKCAQMHRLYEQKVLPPAIYKAHCKSCSLCDACLKY
;
A
#
# COMPACT_ATOMS: atom_id res chain seq x y z
N TYR A 1 -6.02 -4.79 9.03
CA TYR A 1 -5.09 -3.71 9.38
C TYR A 1 -3.71 -3.97 8.79
N GLY A 2 -2.90 -2.94 8.69
CA GLY A 2 -1.53 -3.02 8.19
C GLY A 2 -0.64 -2.01 8.90
N ILE A 3 0.66 -2.10 8.63
CA ILE A 3 1.67 -1.18 9.15
C ILE A 3 2.39 -0.57 7.97
N SER A 4 2.46 0.76 7.93
CA SER A 4 3.30 1.47 6.97
C SER A 4 4.76 1.41 7.42
N ASP A 5 5.68 1.15 6.49
CA ASP A 5 7.11 1.10 6.81
C ASP A 5 7.60 2.45 7.30
N VAL A 6 7.32 3.50 6.54
CA VAL A 6 7.68 4.89 6.88
C VAL A 6 6.58 5.84 6.44
N VAL A 7 6.29 6.83 7.25
CA VAL A 7 5.51 8.00 6.85
C VAL A 7 6.38 9.23 7.04
N GLU A 8 6.78 9.84 5.95
CA GLU A 8 7.54 11.08 5.97
C GLU A 8 6.63 12.26 6.29
N MET A 9 7.12 13.19 7.07
CA MET A 9 6.45 14.45 7.36
C MET A 9 7.19 15.59 6.66
N VAL A 10 6.54 16.22 5.71
CA VAL A 10 7.10 17.33 4.93
C VAL A 10 6.46 18.63 5.38
N ALA A 11 7.29 19.62 5.71
CA ALA A 11 6.80 20.92 6.16
C ALA A 11 5.91 21.57 5.09
N SER A 12 4.74 22.03 5.51
CA SER A 12 3.78 22.73 4.67
C SER A 12 3.64 24.19 5.10
N SER A 13 3.58 25.09 4.13
CA SER A 13 3.29 26.50 4.38
C SER A 13 1.82 26.78 4.68
N SER A 14 0.95 25.80 4.41
CA SER A 14 -0.51 25.88 4.59
C SER A 14 -0.97 24.75 5.51
N GLY A 15 -2.00 25.01 6.33
CA GLY A 15 -2.66 23.99 7.13
C GLY A 15 -3.58 23.07 6.32
N GLN A 16 -3.73 23.29 5.03
CA GLN A 16 -4.57 22.49 4.17
C GLN A 16 -3.92 21.14 3.88
N ASN A 17 -4.68 20.04 4.08
CA ASN A 17 -4.19 18.66 3.92
C ASN A 17 -2.88 18.37 4.69
N ALA A 18 -2.78 18.97 5.88
CA ALA A 18 -1.61 18.85 6.73
C ALA A 18 -2.03 18.59 8.18
N ILE A 19 -1.14 18.00 8.94
CA ILE A 19 -1.34 17.74 10.37
C ILE A 19 -0.46 18.66 11.21
N GLN A 20 -0.83 18.81 12.48
CA GLN A 20 0.04 19.33 13.52
C GLN A 20 0.61 18.18 14.33
N HIS A 21 1.89 18.24 14.64
CA HIS A 21 2.56 17.22 15.45
C HIS A 21 2.84 17.75 16.87
N PRO A 22 2.61 16.95 17.93
CA PRO A 22 2.79 17.43 19.31
C PRO A 22 4.20 17.93 19.65
N LYS A 23 5.23 17.39 18.99
CA LYS A 23 6.63 17.70 19.26
C LYS A 23 7.25 18.71 18.29
N TYR A 24 6.68 18.88 17.12
CA TYR A 24 7.27 19.71 16.06
C TYR A 24 6.29 20.81 15.66
N PRO A 25 6.69 22.09 15.75
CA PRO A 25 5.81 23.20 15.40
C PRO A 25 5.55 23.26 13.90
N GLY A 26 4.40 23.84 13.52
CA GLY A 26 3.99 24.04 12.14
C GLY A 26 3.05 22.96 11.62
N PHE A 27 2.86 22.99 10.30
CA PHE A 27 2.02 22.06 9.57
C PHE A 27 2.85 21.08 8.74
N TRP A 28 2.41 19.83 8.67
CA TRP A 28 3.16 18.73 8.06
C TRP A 28 2.26 17.92 7.15
N GLN A 29 2.68 17.77 5.89
CA GLN A 29 2.05 16.84 4.96
C GLN A 29 2.60 15.44 5.21
N LEU A 30 1.72 14.45 5.12
CA LEU A 30 2.08 13.04 5.28
C LEU A 30 2.37 12.43 3.90
N ILE A 31 3.50 11.74 3.78
CA ILE A 31 3.88 11.04 2.56
C ILE A 31 4.27 9.60 2.94
N PRO A 32 3.44 8.59 2.61
CA PRO A 32 3.80 7.21 2.88
C PRO A 32 4.92 6.74 1.95
N VAL A 33 5.85 5.97 2.52
CA VAL A 33 6.98 5.35 1.81
C VAL A 33 7.02 3.88 2.17
N GLU A 34 6.98 3.03 1.18
CA GLU A 34 7.07 1.56 1.33
C GLU A 34 8.42 1.08 0.81
N TYR A 35 9.11 0.27 1.62
CA TYR A 35 10.40 -0.32 1.25
C TYR A 35 10.22 -1.72 0.67
N LYS A 36 10.81 -1.95 -0.49
CA LYS A 36 10.85 -3.25 -1.18
C LYS A 36 12.29 -3.73 -1.33
N ARG A 37 12.56 -4.97 -0.96
CA ARG A 37 13.91 -5.56 -1.07
C ARG A 37 14.35 -5.77 -2.51
N GLY A 38 13.41 -6.13 -3.38
CA GLY A 38 13.68 -6.45 -4.78
C GLY A 38 13.78 -5.24 -5.68
N LYS A 39 13.38 -5.46 -6.92
CA LYS A 39 13.28 -4.45 -7.98
C LYS A 39 11.82 -4.23 -8.39
N PRO A 40 11.53 -3.15 -9.11
CA PRO A 40 10.18 -2.85 -9.59
C PRO A 40 9.56 -4.04 -10.34
N LYS A 41 8.31 -4.33 -10.04
CA LYS A 41 7.53 -5.36 -10.73
C LYS A 41 6.74 -4.72 -11.88
N LYS A 42 6.38 -5.53 -12.87
CA LYS A 42 5.57 -5.07 -14.01
C LYS A 42 4.09 -4.88 -13.66
N ASP A 43 3.64 -5.49 -12.57
CA ASP A 43 2.27 -5.37 -12.07
C ASP A 43 2.14 -4.19 -11.09
N GLN A 44 0.90 -3.79 -10.81
CA GLN A 44 0.59 -2.66 -9.90
C GLN A 44 0.43 -3.08 -8.43
N ILE A 45 0.91 -4.25 -8.02
CA ILE A 45 0.70 -4.78 -6.67
C ILE A 45 1.30 -3.84 -5.61
N ASP A 46 2.52 -3.37 -5.82
CA ASP A 46 3.21 -2.50 -4.86
C ASP A 46 2.54 -1.12 -4.79
N GLU A 47 2.08 -0.58 -5.91
CA GLU A 47 1.35 0.69 -5.98
C GLU A 47 -0.02 0.60 -5.29
N VAL A 48 -0.74 -0.49 -5.49
CA VAL A 48 -2.02 -0.76 -4.82
C VAL A 48 -1.83 -0.83 -3.29
N GLN A 49 -0.79 -1.50 -2.82
CA GLN A 49 -0.47 -1.58 -1.39
C GLN A 49 -0.21 -0.18 -0.81
N LEU A 50 0.64 0.60 -1.46
CA LEU A 50 0.97 1.96 -1.02
C LEU A 50 -0.25 2.88 -1.03
N CYS A 51 -1.08 2.79 -2.06
CA CYS A 51 -2.33 3.57 -2.14
C CYS A 51 -3.32 3.18 -1.03
N ALA A 52 -3.44 1.89 -0.72
CA ALA A 52 -4.27 1.44 0.40
C ALA A 52 -3.80 2.01 1.74
N GLN A 53 -2.50 2.07 1.97
CA GLN A 53 -1.92 2.73 3.15
C GLN A 53 -2.25 4.22 3.19
N ALA A 54 -2.14 4.91 2.06
CA ALA A 54 -2.50 6.33 1.95
C ALA A 54 -3.98 6.57 2.30
N VAL A 55 -4.89 5.76 1.78
CA VAL A 55 -6.33 5.87 2.09
C VAL A 55 -6.59 5.69 3.59
N CYS A 56 -5.92 4.75 4.24
CA CYS A 56 -6.03 4.58 5.69
C CYS A 56 -5.51 5.80 6.47
N LEU A 57 -4.38 6.37 6.06
CA LEU A 57 -3.83 7.58 6.67
C LEU A 57 -4.74 8.80 6.48
N GLU A 58 -5.34 8.94 5.30
CA GLU A 58 -6.31 9.99 5.02
C GLU A 58 -7.51 9.94 5.96
N GLU A 59 -8.05 8.74 6.20
CA GLU A 59 -9.15 8.53 7.13
C GLU A 59 -8.73 8.81 8.59
N MET A 60 -7.56 8.32 9.00
CA MET A 60 -7.06 8.49 10.37
C MET A 60 -6.80 9.95 10.74
N TYR A 61 -6.31 10.74 9.80
CA TYR A 61 -5.87 12.12 10.05
C TYR A 61 -6.77 13.18 9.41
N ASN A 62 -7.80 12.77 8.70
CA ASN A 62 -8.71 13.66 7.95
C ASN A 62 -7.96 14.61 7.01
N VAL A 63 -7.07 14.06 6.23
CA VAL A 63 -6.25 14.76 5.22
C VAL A 63 -6.39 14.09 3.87
N SER A 64 -5.95 14.77 2.80
CA SER A 64 -5.80 14.17 1.48
C SER A 64 -4.31 13.96 1.17
N ILE A 65 -3.96 12.79 0.66
CA ILE A 65 -2.60 12.41 0.31
C ILE A 65 -2.55 12.09 -1.18
N GLU A 66 -1.87 12.91 -1.95
CA GLU A 66 -1.90 12.80 -3.41
C GLU A 66 -0.86 11.81 -3.95
N LYS A 67 0.22 11.58 -3.20
CA LYS A 67 1.36 10.75 -3.64
C LYS A 67 2.05 10.06 -2.48
N GLY A 68 2.81 9.04 -2.83
CA GLY A 68 3.75 8.35 -1.96
C GLY A 68 4.95 7.85 -2.76
N PHE A 69 5.81 7.07 -2.11
CA PHE A 69 7.01 6.54 -2.75
C PHE A 69 7.21 5.07 -2.46
N LEU A 70 7.69 4.36 -3.48
CA LEU A 70 8.23 3.01 -3.37
C LEU A 70 9.75 3.11 -3.42
N TYR A 71 10.43 2.53 -2.45
CA TYR A 71 11.88 2.42 -2.47
C TYR A 71 12.29 0.97 -2.72
N TYR A 72 13.01 0.75 -3.81
CA TYR A 72 13.49 -0.57 -4.20
C TYR A 72 14.97 -0.73 -3.83
N GLY A 73 15.24 -1.62 -2.87
CA GLY A 73 16.58 -1.79 -2.31
C GLY A 73 17.61 -2.35 -3.28
N GLU A 74 17.20 -3.23 -4.20
CA GLU A 74 18.10 -3.83 -5.19
C GLU A 74 18.65 -2.79 -6.18
N THR A 75 17.80 -1.89 -6.66
CA THR A 75 18.17 -0.83 -7.59
C THR A 75 18.54 0.48 -6.89
N ARG A 76 18.32 0.57 -5.57
CA ARG A 76 18.46 1.80 -4.77
C ARG A 76 17.73 2.98 -5.39
N HIS A 77 16.55 2.72 -5.91
CA HIS A 77 15.71 3.68 -6.62
C HIS A 77 14.44 3.98 -5.85
N ARG A 78 14.12 5.27 -5.74
CA ARG A 78 12.87 5.78 -5.18
C ARG A 78 11.95 6.18 -6.32
N GLU A 79 10.78 5.57 -6.38
CA GLU A 79 9.78 5.76 -7.40
C GLU A 79 8.57 6.48 -6.83
N GLU A 80 8.17 7.59 -7.45
CA GLU A 80 6.97 8.34 -7.06
C GLU A 80 5.73 7.65 -7.61
N VAL A 81 4.73 7.49 -6.75
CA VAL A 81 3.43 6.93 -7.09
C VAL A 81 2.37 8.01 -6.87
N GLN A 82 1.68 8.40 -7.92
CA GLN A 82 0.52 9.29 -7.84
C GLN A 82 -0.73 8.47 -7.50
N PHE A 83 -1.46 8.88 -6.48
CA PHE A 83 -2.70 8.23 -6.07
C PHE A 83 -3.87 8.72 -6.91
N THR A 84 -3.88 8.31 -8.17
CA THR A 84 -4.91 8.67 -9.14
C THR A 84 -6.26 8.06 -8.76
N GLU A 85 -7.32 8.60 -9.34
CA GLU A 85 -8.68 8.07 -9.15
C GLU A 85 -8.79 6.60 -9.60
N GLU A 86 -8.11 6.24 -10.68
CA GLU A 86 -8.05 4.87 -11.20
C GLU A 86 -7.39 3.92 -10.19
N LEU A 87 -6.27 4.33 -9.59
CA LEU A 87 -5.57 3.54 -8.58
C LEU A 87 -6.41 3.39 -7.31
N ARG A 88 -7.09 4.45 -6.88
CA ARG A 88 -8.01 4.42 -5.73
C ARG A 88 -9.19 3.47 -5.96
N LYS A 89 -9.79 3.50 -7.15
CA LYS A 89 -10.85 2.55 -7.53
C LYS A 89 -10.36 1.11 -7.56
N LEU A 90 -9.13 0.89 -8.02
CA LEU A 90 -8.54 -0.45 -8.01
C LEU A 90 -8.37 -0.98 -6.57
N VAL A 91 -7.91 -0.15 -5.63
CA VAL A 91 -7.84 -0.48 -4.20
C VAL A 91 -9.22 -0.85 -3.66
N GLU A 92 -10.21 -0.02 -3.90
CA GLU A 92 -11.59 -0.22 -3.45
C GLU A 92 -12.17 -1.53 -3.99
N ASN A 93 -11.99 -1.81 -5.28
CA ASN A 93 -12.44 -3.04 -5.92
C ASN A 93 -11.74 -4.28 -5.32
N LYS A 94 -10.45 -4.22 -5.05
CA LYS A 94 -9.70 -5.33 -4.43
C LYS A 94 -10.17 -5.58 -3.00
N CYS A 95 -10.39 -4.53 -2.23
CA CYS A 95 -10.96 -4.65 -0.88
C CYS A 95 -12.34 -5.30 -0.91
N ALA A 96 -13.22 -4.87 -1.82
CA ALA A 96 -14.55 -5.46 -1.98
C ALA A 96 -14.50 -6.93 -2.40
N GLN A 97 -13.55 -7.32 -3.26
CA GLN A 97 -13.34 -8.72 -3.64
C GLN A 97 -12.88 -9.56 -2.45
N MET A 98 -11.93 -9.06 -1.64
CA MET A 98 -11.45 -9.76 -0.44
C MET A 98 -12.58 -9.94 0.59
N HIS A 99 -13.38 -8.91 0.84
CA HIS A 99 -14.52 -9.00 1.74
C HIS A 99 -15.54 -10.05 1.28
N ARG A 100 -15.88 -10.07 0.00
CA ARG A 100 -16.79 -11.09 -0.56
C ARG A 100 -16.27 -12.51 -0.38
N LEU A 101 -14.99 -12.75 -0.65
CA LEU A 101 -14.37 -14.07 -0.45
C LEU A 101 -14.44 -14.50 1.02
N TYR A 102 -14.16 -13.57 1.92
CA TYR A 102 -14.22 -13.82 3.35
C TYR A 102 -15.64 -14.13 3.84
N GLU A 103 -16.63 -13.34 3.40
CA GLU A 103 -18.04 -13.53 3.76
C GLU A 103 -18.62 -14.84 3.21
N GLN A 104 -18.28 -15.18 1.99
CA GLN A 104 -18.72 -16.41 1.33
C GLN A 104 -18.04 -17.66 1.91
N LYS A 105 -16.95 -17.50 2.67
CA LYS A 105 -16.14 -18.60 3.22
C LYS A 105 -15.67 -19.58 2.15
N VAL A 106 -15.44 -19.08 0.93
CA VAL A 106 -14.98 -19.86 -0.22
C VAL A 106 -13.48 -19.65 -0.40
N LEU A 107 -12.72 -20.74 -0.41
CA LEU A 107 -11.32 -20.70 -0.79
C LEU A 107 -11.22 -20.70 -2.32
N PRO A 108 -10.51 -19.75 -2.93
CA PRO A 108 -10.23 -19.80 -4.36
C PRO A 108 -9.48 -21.10 -4.73
N PRO A 109 -9.73 -21.67 -5.92
CA PRO A 109 -9.01 -22.85 -6.35
C PRO A 109 -7.50 -22.58 -6.43
N ALA A 110 -6.72 -23.53 -5.93
CA ALA A 110 -5.27 -23.46 -6.00
C ALA A 110 -4.79 -23.65 -7.44
N ILE A 111 -3.96 -22.71 -7.92
CA ILE A 111 -3.35 -22.78 -9.26
C ILE A 111 -1.84 -22.83 -9.07
N TYR A 112 -1.22 -23.92 -9.49
CA TYR A 112 0.23 -24.08 -9.42
C TYR A 112 0.94 -23.10 -10.35
N LYS A 113 1.90 -22.36 -9.81
CA LYS A 113 2.74 -21.40 -10.55
C LYS A 113 4.21 -21.60 -10.19
N ALA A 114 5.10 -21.02 -10.98
CA ALA A 114 6.55 -21.17 -10.79
C ALA A 114 7.04 -20.84 -9.37
N HIS A 115 6.45 -19.83 -8.73
CA HIS A 115 6.81 -19.44 -7.36
C HIS A 115 6.30 -20.41 -6.28
N CYS A 116 5.40 -21.34 -6.61
CA CYS A 116 4.95 -22.35 -5.65
C CYS A 116 6.09 -23.27 -5.20
N LYS A 117 7.14 -23.44 -6.02
CA LYS A 117 8.33 -24.23 -5.66
C LYS A 117 9.05 -23.72 -4.40
N SER A 118 8.96 -22.42 -4.12
CA SER A 118 9.57 -21.77 -2.95
C SER A 118 8.54 -21.34 -1.90
N CYS A 119 7.29 -21.77 -2.05
CA CYS A 119 6.21 -21.40 -1.15
C CYS A 119 6.11 -22.39 0.00
N SER A 120 6.22 -21.92 1.24
CA SER A 120 6.09 -22.75 2.45
C SER A 120 4.71 -23.38 2.64
N LEU A 121 3.70 -22.88 1.95
CA LEU A 121 2.32 -23.36 2.01
C LEU A 121 1.94 -24.27 0.82
N CYS A 122 2.89 -24.57 -0.07
CA CYS A 122 2.61 -25.27 -1.32
C CYS A 122 1.85 -26.60 -1.10
N ASP A 123 2.34 -27.43 -0.19
CA ASP A 123 1.76 -28.75 0.09
C ASP A 123 0.36 -28.66 0.71
N ALA A 124 0.13 -27.66 1.55
CA ALA A 124 -1.19 -27.42 2.14
C ALA A 124 -2.17 -26.84 1.11
N CYS A 125 -1.70 -25.90 0.28
CA CYS A 125 -2.50 -25.21 -0.70
C CYS A 125 -2.99 -26.12 -1.84
N LEU A 126 -2.16 -27.07 -2.28
CA LEU A 126 -2.50 -27.97 -3.39
C LEU A 126 -3.36 -29.18 -3.01
N LYS A 127 -3.61 -29.38 -1.70
CA LYS A 127 -4.50 -30.46 -1.21
C LYS A 127 -5.98 -30.06 -1.24
N TYR A 128 -6.26 -28.82 -1.45
CA TYR A 128 -7.60 -28.24 -1.49
C TYR A 128 -7.84 -27.52 -2.81
#